data_d25676dc3090d66d27b16ec687921f67
#
_entry.id   d25676dc3090d66d27b16ec687921f67
#
_cell.length_a   1.000
_cell.length_b   1.000
_cell.length_c   1.000
_cell.angle_alpha   90.00
_cell.angle_beta   90.00
_cell.angle_gamma   90.00
#
_symmetry.space_group_name_H-M   'P 1'
#
loop_
_entity.id
_entity.type
_entity.pdbx_description
1 polymer ?
#
loop_
_entity_poly.entity_id
_entity_poly.type
_entity_poly.pdbx_seq_one_letter_code
_entity_poly.pdbx_strand_id
1 'polypeptide(L)'
;MQSYTDIQIYSIGILFLFSVLLLWRIVYFFALSPSKRYLKRYRTVKKLKKITWSEFEHLSKLLFEEEGWKVTESAKKGADGGVDLWMKKWRMSAIVQCKKYEDARVTIKVVREMYGLMYEYKVDKAYIVTTSEFTKECYRFVEDKKMELINGEGVVKRILQLIK
;
A
#
# COMPACT_ATOMS: atom_id res chain seq x y z
N MET A 1 51.30 -6.45 -31.88
CA MET A 1 51.23 -7.18 -30.58
C MET A 1 50.55 -6.37 -29.47
N GLN A 2 50.75 -5.06 -29.39
CA GLN A 2 50.20 -4.13 -28.38
C GLN A 2 48.65 -4.01 -28.45
N SER A 3 48.07 -3.97 -29.67
CA SER A 3 46.60 -3.85 -29.89
C SER A 3 45.76 -5.03 -29.37
N TYR A 4 46.34 -6.23 -29.30
CA TYR A 4 45.62 -7.44 -28.84
C TYR A 4 45.51 -7.50 -27.31
N THR A 5 46.50 -7.02 -26.59
CA THR A 5 46.51 -6.91 -25.13
C THR A 5 45.55 -5.83 -24.65
N ASP A 6 45.43 -4.71 -25.36
CA ASP A 6 44.49 -3.63 -25.01
C ASP A 6 43.03 -4.09 -25.14
N ILE A 7 42.69 -4.85 -26.21
CA ILE A 7 41.34 -5.41 -26.41
C ILE A 7 40.99 -6.40 -25.28
N GLN A 8 41.94 -7.23 -24.84
CA GLN A 8 41.73 -8.18 -23.73
C GLN A 8 41.51 -7.44 -22.40
N ILE A 9 42.25 -6.39 -22.12
CA ILE A 9 42.08 -5.57 -20.90
C ILE A 9 40.69 -4.89 -20.88
N TYR A 10 40.24 -4.31 -21.99
CA TYR A 10 38.92 -3.72 -22.10
C TYR A 10 37.81 -4.76 -21.92
N SER A 11 37.96 -5.95 -22.51
CA SER A 11 36.95 -7.02 -22.37
C SER A 11 36.83 -7.53 -20.93
N ILE A 12 37.92 -7.66 -20.22
CA ILE A 12 37.95 -8.02 -18.79
C ILE A 12 37.28 -6.92 -17.93
N GLY A 13 37.59 -5.66 -18.21
CA GLY A 13 36.96 -4.50 -17.54
C GLY A 13 35.44 -4.46 -17.71
N ILE A 14 34.96 -4.71 -18.94
CA ILE A 14 33.53 -4.77 -19.24
C ILE A 14 32.85 -5.93 -18.51
N LEU A 15 33.43 -7.14 -18.52
CA LEU A 15 32.93 -8.29 -17.78
C LEU A 15 32.86 -8.04 -16.28
N PHE A 16 33.87 -7.39 -15.71
CA PHE A 16 33.89 -7.02 -14.29
C PHE A 16 32.75 -6.02 -13.97
N LEU A 17 32.55 -5.01 -14.81
CA LEU A 17 31.46 -4.04 -14.64
C LEU A 17 30.10 -4.69 -14.69
N PHE A 18 29.87 -5.60 -15.64
CA PHE A 18 28.64 -6.40 -15.74
C PHE A 18 28.43 -7.29 -14.51
N SER A 19 29.48 -7.92 -13.97
CA SER A 19 29.36 -8.75 -12.76
C SER A 19 28.98 -7.91 -11.54
N VAL A 20 29.57 -6.71 -11.37
CA VAL A 20 29.24 -5.80 -10.28
C VAL A 20 27.78 -5.29 -10.38
N LEU A 21 27.35 -4.93 -11.58
CA LEU A 21 25.96 -4.51 -11.82
C LEU A 21 24.95 -5.64 -11.56
N LEU A 22 25.29 -6.87 -11.96
CA LEU A 22 24.46 -8.04 -11.70
C LEU A 22 24.37 -8.35 -10.20
N LEU A 23 25.51 -8.30 -9.50
CA LEU A 23 25.56 -8.50 -8.06
C LEU A 23 24.73 -7.45 -7.32
N TRP A 24 24.88 -6.18 -7.73
CA TRP A 24 24.09 -5.07 -7.18
C TRP A 24 22.57 -5.28 -7.39
N ARG A 25 22.16 -5.74 -8.58
CA ARG A 25 20.75 -6.09 -8.86
C ARG A 25 20.25 -7.24 -8.01
N ILE A 26 21.08 -8.25 -7.77
CA ILE A 26 20.75 -9.40 -6.92
C ILE A 26 20.57 -8.93 -5.47
N VAL A 27 21.52 -8.18 -4.93
CA VAL A 27 21.44 -7.61 -3.58
C VAL A 27 20.21 -6.71 -3.42
N TYR A 28 19.94 -5.83 -4.39
CA TYR A 28 18.76 -4.98 -4.38
C TYR A 28 17.44 -5.79 -4.44
N PHE A 29 17.42 -6.87 -5.22
CA PHE A 29 16.26 -7.77 -5.29
C PHE A 29 15.98 -8.47 -3.95
N PHE A 30 17.02 -8.91 -3.25
CA PHE A 30 16.90 -9.55 -1.93
C PHE A 30 16.66 -8.52 -0.81
N ALA A 31 17.07 -7.27 -0.98
CA ALA A 31 16.83 -6.20 -0.01
C ALA A 31 15.35 -5.75 0.03
N LEU A 32 14.58 -5.99 -1.03
CA LEU A 32 13.14 -5.71 -1.04
C LEU A 32 12.38 -6.81 -0.29
N SER A 33 11.63 -6.43 0.76
CA SER A 33 10.73 -7.36 1.46
C SER A 33 9.75 -8.02 0.49
N PRO A 34 9.27 -9.25 0.77
CA PRO A 34 8.23 -9.91 -0.02
C PRO A 34 7.00 -9.01 -0.23
N SER A 35 6.61 -8.26 0.81
CA SER A 35 5.52 -7.29 0.77
C SER A 35 5.76 -6.19 -0.25
N LYS A 36 6.95 -5.57 -0.25
CA LYS A 36 7.31 -4.53 -1.24
C LYS A 36 7.32 -5.07 -2.66
N ARG A 37 7.77 -6.32 -2.87
CA ARG A 37 7.71 -6.97 -4.18
C ARG A 37 6.27 -7.18 -4.66
N TYR A 38 5.37 -7.56 -3.75
CA TYR A 38 3.95 -7.68 -4.05
C TYR A 38 3.35 -6.31 -4.40
N LEU A 39 3.53 -5.29 -3.55
CA LEU A 39 3.03 -3.93 -3.75
C LEU A 39 3.54 -3.31 -5.06
N LYS A 40 4.78 -3.59 -5.46
CA LYS A 40 5.38 -3.10 -6.71
C LYS A 40 4.59 -3.49 -7.97
N ARG A 41 3.72 -4.48 -7.93
CA ARG A 41 2.86 -4.88 -9.05
C ARG A 41 1.74 -3.86 -9.30
N TYR A 42 1.32 -3.11 -8.26
CA TYR A 42 0.13 -2.26 -8.26
C TYR A 42 0.46 -0.75 -8.26
N ARG A 43 1.35 -0.33 -9.17
CA ARG A 43 1.82 1.06 -9.31
C ARG A 43 0.92 1.97 -10.14
N THR A 44 -0.28 1.54 -10.47
CA THR A 44 -1.27 2.33 -11.21
C THR A 44 -2.68 2.00 -10.74
N VAL A 45 -3.56 3.00 -10.75
CA VAL A 45 -4.98 2.83 -10.38
C VAL A 45 -5.67 1.78 -11.28
N LYS A 46 -5.31 1.73 -12.57
CA LYS A 46 -5.84 0.72 -13.50
C LYS A 46 -5.56 -0.72 -13.04
N LYS A 47 -4.40 -0.98 -12.43
CA LYS A 47 -4.07 -2.30 -11.87
C LYS A 47 -4.82 -2.56 -10.57
N LEU A 48 -5.00 -1.55 -9.71
CA LEU A 48 -5.79 -1.66 -8.48
C LEU A 48 -7.26 -2.00 -8.77
N LYS A 49 -7.84 -1.41 -9.79
CA LYS A 49 -9.24 -1.68 -10.18
C LYS A 49 -9.49 -3.12 -10.65
N LYS A 50 -8.44 -3.83 -11.12
CA LYS A 50 -8.54 -5.19 -11.67
C LYS A 50 -8.46 -6.30 -10.64
N ILE A 51 -8.01 -6.02 -9.43
CA ILE A 51 -7.89 -7.03 -8.37
C ILE A 51 -9.24 -7.33 -7.74
N THR A 52 -9.35 -8.49 -7.12
CA THR A 52 -10.52 -8.87 -6.34
C THR A 52 -10.60 -8.06 -5.03
N TRP A 53 -11.75 -8.11 -4.37
CA TRP A 53 -11.93 -7.48 -3.07
C TRP A 53 -10.94 -8.04 -2.02
N SER A 54 -10.78 -9.35 -1.94
CA SER A 54 -9.84 -10.00 -1.02
C SER A 54 -8.37 -9.62 -1.29
N GLU A 55 -7.97 -9.52 -2.57
CA GLU A 55 -6.63 -9.03 -2.94
C GLU A 55 -6.42 -7.57 -2.55
N PHE A 56 -7.47 -6.74 -2.61
CA PHE A 56 -7.39 -5.34 -2.20
C PHE A 56 -7.25 -5.19 -0.68
N GLU A 57 -7.96 -6.00 0.11
CA GLU A 57 -7.76 -6.07 1.56
C GLU A 57 -6.34 -6.50 1.90
N HIS A 58 -5.85 -7.57 1.27
CA HIS A 58 -4.48 -8.06 1.48
C HIS A 58 -3.43 -7.01 1.08
N LEU A 59 -3.63 -6.33 -0.04
CA LEU A 59 -2.77 -5.21 -0.47
C LEU A 59 -2.75 -4.09 0.56
N SER A 60 -3.93 -3.71 1.07
CA SER A 60 -4.07 -2.67 2.09
C SER A 60 -3.38 -3.06 3.39
N LYS A 61 -3.50 -4.33 3.81
CA LYS A 61 -2.76 -4.87 4.95
C LYS A 61 -1.25 -4.71 4.78
N LEU A 62 -0.70 -5.22 3.67
CA LEU A 62 0.74 -5.13 3.39
C LEU A 62 1.22 -3.68 3.32
N LEU A 63 0.42 -2.76 2.77
CA LEU A 63 0.72 -1.35 2.69
C LEU A 63 0.92 -0.75 4.09
N PHE A 64 -0.02 -0.99 5.01
CA PHE A 64 0.06 -0.49 6.37
C PHE A 64 1.15 -1.19 7.19
N GLU A 65 1.41 -2.48 6.97
CA GLU A 65 2.54 -3.20 7.59
C GLU A 65 3.88 -2.57 7.21
N GLU A 66 4.08 -2.25 5.93
CA GLU A 66 5.29 -1.55 5.46
C GLU A 66 5.39 -0.10 5.96
N GLU A 67 4.27 0.52 6.32
CA GLU A 67 4.22 1.81 7.03
C GLU A 67 4.49 1.68 8.54
N GLY A 68 4.76 0.46 9.03
CA GLY A 68 5.14 0.16 10.40
C GLY A 68 3.96 -0.06 11.36
N TRP A 69 2.77 -0.36 10.84
CA TRP A 69 1.65 -0.80 11.66
C TRP A 69 1.69 -2.31 11.89
N LYS A 70 1.32 -2.76 13.08
CA LYS A 70 0.95 -4.16 13.30
C LYS A 70 -0.51 -4.31 12.88
N VAL A 71 -0.77 -5.12 11.84
CA VAL A 71 -2.10 -5.26 11.23
C VAL A 71 -2.66 -6.65 11.49
N THR A 72 -3.96 -6.71 11.85
CA THR A 72 -4.72 -7.95 12.03
C THR A 72 -6.00 -7.84 11.19
N GLU A 73 -6.30 -8.85 10.41
CA GLU A 73 -7.55 -8.94 9.66
C GLU A 73 -8.72 -9.21 10.60
N SER A 74 -9.90 -8.66 10.30
CA SER A 74 -11.10 -8.96 11.07
C SER A 74 -11.50 -10.41 10.88
N ALA A 75 -11.66 -11.14 11.97
CA ALA A 75 -12.08 -12.55 11.95
C ALA A 75 -13.55 -12.74 11.53
N LYS A 76 -14.38 -11.70 11.70
CA LYS A 76 -15.81 -11.71 11.43
C LYS A 76 -16.14 -10.81 10.24
N LYS A 77 -15.97 -11.34 9.03
CA LYS A 77 -16.38 -10.61 7.81
C LYS A 77 -17.85 -10.17 7.91
N GLY A 78 -18.06 -8.86 7.99
CA GLY A 78 -19.39 -8.24 8.00
C GLY A 78 -20.11 -8.12 9.35
N ALA A 79 -19.70 -8.84 10.39
CA ALA A 79 -20.34 -8.74 11.71
C ALA A 79 -19.85 -7.55 12.57
N ASP A 80 -18.71 -6.96 12.20
CA ASP A 80 -18.06 -5.85 12.92
C ASP A 80 -18.39 -4.50 12.27
N GLY A 81 -19.56 -4.37 11.63
CA GLY A 81 -20.01 -3.10 11.03
C GLY A 81 -19.18 -2.63 9.84
N GLY A 82 -18.31 -3.48 9.26
CA GLY A 82 -17.50 -3.15 8.09
C GLY A 82 -16.02 -2.84 8.37
N VAL A 83 -15.51 -3.13 9.56
CA VAL A 83 -14.06 -3.07 9.83
C VAL A 83 -13.38 -4.27 9.18
N ASP A 84 -12.44 -4.00 8.27
CA ASP A 84 -11.69 -5.04 7.57
C ASP A 84 -10.33 -5.31 8.24
N LEU A 85 -9.66 -4.26 8.74
CA LEU A 85 -8.36 -4.39 9.39
C LEU A 85 -8.33 -3.63 10.72
N TRP A 86 -7.67 -4.25 11.70
CA TRP A 86 -7.33 -3.67 12.99
C TRP A 86 -5.84 -3.36 13.01
N MET A 87 -5.47 -2.16 13.46
CA MET A 87 -4.08 -1.72 13.42
C MET A 87 -3.61 -1.17 14.76
N LYS A 88 -2.35 -1.48 15.10
CA LYS A 88 -1.67 -0.92 16.28
C LYS A 88 -0.28 -0.44 15.90
N LYS A 89 0.08 0.75 16.37
CA LYS A 89 1.43 1.30 16.21
C LYS A 89 1.78 2.10 17.45
N TRP A 90 2.78 1.62 18.21
CA TRP A 90 3.14 2.21 19.50
C TRP A 90 1.93 2.22 20.45
N ARG A 91 1.49 3.42 20.85
CA ARG A 91 0.32 3.63 21.73
C ARG A 91 -0.96 3.95 20.94
N MET A 92 -0.90 3.99 19.63
CA MET A 92 -2.05 4.29 18.77
C MET A 92 -2.72 3.02 18.29
N SER A 93 -4.04 3.06 18.25
CA SER A 93 -4.91 2.05 17.64
C SER A 93 -5.68 2.66 16.47
N ALA A 94 -5.95 1.86 15.45
CA ALA A 94 -6.73 2.31 14.31
C ALA A 94 -7.54 1.17 13.69
N ILE A 95 -8.58 1.54 12.96
CA ILE A 95 -9.40 0.63 12.15
C ILE A 95 -9.39 1.06 10.69
N VAL A 96 -9.52 0.09 9.79
CA VAL A 96 -9.55 0.33 8.34
C VAL A 96 -10.76 -0.34 7.73
N GLN A 97 -11.42 0.38 6.83
CA GLN A 97 -12.40 -0.18 5.90
C GLN A 97 -11.89 -0.08 4.47
N CYS A 98 -11.95 -1.20 3.75
CA CYS A 98 -11.54 -1.30 2.35
C CYS A 98 -12.78 -1.32 1.45
N LYS A 99 -12.83 -0.43 0.46
CA LYS A 99 -13.93 -0.36 -0.53
C LYS A 99 -13.37 -0.52 -1.93
N LYS A 100 -13.44 -1.74 -2.47
CA LYS A 100 -13.07 -2.01 -3.86
C LYS A 100 -14.25 -1.67 -4.77
N TYR A 101 -14.20 -0.49 -5.39
CA TYR A 101 -15.17 -0.05 -6.39
C TYR A 101 -14.47 0.17 -7.74
N GLU A 102 -15.18 -0.15 -8.83
CA GLU A 102 -14.65 0.08 -10.17
C GLU A 102 -14.90 1.53 -10.62
N ASP A 103 -16.14 1.97 -10.58
CA ASP A 103 -16.56 3.30 -11.03
C ASP A 103 -17.41 4.05 -9.99
N ALA A 104 -18.01 3.35 -9.02
CA ALA A 104 -18.77 3.99 -7.96
C ALA A 104 -17.83 4.77 -7.01
N ARG A 105 -18.32 5.91 -6.51
CA ARG A 105 -17.63 6.69 -5.48
C ARG A 105 -18.06 6.25 -4.08
N VAL A 106 -17.14 6.33 -3.13
CA VAL A 106 -17.47 6.17 -1.71
C VAL A 106 -18.25 7.41 -1.25
N THR A 107 -19.42 7.18 -0.67
CA THR A 107 -20.32 8.23 -0.21
C THR A 107 -20.13 8.54 1.27
N ILE A 108 -20.66 9.68 1.69
CA ILE A 108 -20.63 10.15 3.08
C ILE A 108 -21.25 9.13 4.08
N LYS A 109 -22.17 8.26 3.62
CA LYS A 109 -22.76 7.22 4.47
C LYS A 109 -21.69 6.31 5.05
N VAL A 110 -20.78 5.78 4.21
CA VAL A 110 -19.68 4.89 4.62
C VAL A 110 -18.75 5.61 5.61
N VAL A 111 -18.46 6.89 5.38
CA VAL A 111 -17.56 7.68 6.24
C VAL A 111 -18.17 7.90 7.62
N ARG A 112 -19.49 8.19 7.69
CA ARG A 112 -20.22 8.34 8.97
C ARG A 112 -20.32 7.04 9.75
N GLU A 113 -20.58 5.92 9.06
CA GLU A 113 -20.57 4.58 9.66
C GLU A 113 -19.21 4.29 10.31
N MET A 114 -18.12 4.50 9.57
CA MET A 114 -16.77 4.28 10.06
C MET A 114 -16.39 5.23 11.22
N TYR A 115 -16.89 6.46 11.19
CA TYR A 115 -16.73 7.40 12.29
C TYR A 115 -17.41 6.92 13.56
N GLY A 116 -18.62 6.38 13.45
CA GLY A 116 -19.34 5.75 14.58
C GLY A 116 -18.56 4.58 15.18
N LEU A 117 -18.04 3.68 14.33
CA LEU A 117 -17.24 2.53 14.77
C LEU A 117 -15.95 2.94 15.46
N MET A 118 -15.31 4.04 15.03
CA MET A 118 -14.12 4.58 15.70
C MET A 118 -14.39 4.91 17.17
N TYR A 119 -15.55 5.48 17.48
CA TYR A 119 -15.96 5.77 18.84
C TYR A 119 -16.40 4.54 19.62
N GLU A 120 -17.17 3.65 18.99
CA GLU A 120 -17.62 2.41 19.59
C GLU A 120 -16.46 1.55 20.05
N TYR A 121 -15.44 1.40 19.19
CA TYR A 121 -14.25 0.62 19.49
C TYR A 121 -13.15 1.39 20.24
N LYS A 122 -13.38 2.67 20.53
CA LYS A 122 -12.44 3.55 21.25
C LYS A 122 -11.04 3.53 20.65
N VAL A 123 -10.95 3.57 19.32
CA VAL A 123 -9.68 3.66 18.59
C VAL A 123 -9.31 5.11 18.30
N ASP A 124 -8.01 5.36 18.16
CA ASP A 124 -7.48 6.71 18.00
C ASP A 124 -7.69 7.26 16.59
N LYS A 125 -7.77 6.39 15.57
CA LYS A 125 -7.86 6.79 14.17
C LYS A 125 -8.67 5.79 13.33
N ALA A 126 -9.29 6.28 12.26
CA ALA A 126 -9.95 5.45 11.27
C ALA A 126 -9.45 5.77 9.85
N TYR A 127 -9.34 4.74 9.02
CA TYR A 127 -8.97 4.84 7.62
C TYR A 127 -10.05 4.25 6.74
N ILE A 128 -10.33 4.90 5.62
CA ILE A 128 -11.12 4.30 4.56
C ILE A 128 -10.26 4.29 3.30
N VAL A 129 -10.03 3.10 2.75
CA VAL A 129 -9.20 2.89 1.58
C VAL A 129 -10.08 2.43 0.41
N THR A 130 -9.92 3.04 -0.75
CA THR A 130 -10.70 2.64 -1.93
C THR A 130 -9.86 2.58 -3.20
N THR A 131 -10.27 1.75 -4.14
CA THR A 131 -9.70 1.73 -5.51
C THR A 131 -10.27 2.84 -6.40
N SER A 132 -11.31 3.53 -5.93
CA SER A 132 -12.03 4.60 -6.63
C SER A 132 -11.81 5.97 -5.96
N GLU A 133 -12.82 6.82 -6.00
CA GLU A 133 -12.82 8.17 -5.46
C GLU A 133 -13.85 8.32 -4.33
N PHE A 134 -13.68 9.36 -3.52
CA PHE A 134 -14.68 9.82 -2.55
C PHE A 134 -15.51 10.97 -3.13
N THR A 135 -16.73 11.15 -2.60
CA THR A 135 -17.49 12.36 -2.90
C THR A 135 -16.91 13.56 -2.13
N LYS A 136 -17.22 14.79 -2.59
CA LYS A 136 -16.71 16.03 -1.94
C LYS A 136 -17.13 16.15 -0.47
N GLU A 137 -18.32 15.67 -0.15
CA GLU A 137 -18.87 15.67 1.21
C GLU A 137 -18.03 14.82 2.17
N CYS A 138 -17.41 13.73 1.68
CA CYS A 138 -16.53 12.89 2.49
C CYS A 138 -15.31 13.68 2.99
N TYR A 139 -14.67 14.41 2.10
CA TYR A 139 -13.48 15.21 2.45
C TYR A 139 -13.84 16.32 3.46
N ARG A 140 -14.93 17.06 3.25
CA ARG A 140 -15.41 18.09 4.19
C ARG A 140 -15.71 17.50 5.57
N PHE A 141 -16.29 16.29 5.61
CA PHE A 141 -16.65 15.66 6.88
C PHE A 141 -15.44 15.30 7.72
N VAL A 142 -14.31 14.91 7.12
CA VAL A 142 -13.13 14.42 7.85
C VAL A 142 -12.11 15.52 8.19
N GLU A 143 -12.30 16.76 7.73
CA GLU A 143 -11.32 17.87 7.90
C GLU A 143 -10.87 18.08 9.35
N ASP A 144 -11.78 17.95 10.31
CA ASP A 144 -11.54 18.13 11.76
C ASP A 144 -11.49 16.81 12.55
N LYS A 145 -11.46 15.67 11.86
CA LYS A 145 -11.57 14.34 12.49
C LYS A 145 -10.31 13.52 12.34
N LYS A 146 -10.07 12.64 13.28
CA LYS A 146 -8.97 11.66 13.21
C LYS A 146 -9.29 10.52 12.23
N MET A 147 -9.70 10.89 11.04
CA MET A 147 -10.00 9.99 9.93
C MET A 147 -9.17 10.34 8.71
N GLU A 148 -8.80 9.34 7.93
CA GLU A 148 -8.05 9.53 6.71
C GLU A 148 -8.68 8.75 5.55
N LEU A 149 -8.92 9.47 4.45
CA LEU A 149 -9.49 8.93 3.22
C LEU A 149 -8.37 8.71 2.21
N ILE A 150 -8.21 7.46 1.76
CA ILE A 150 -7.16 7.06 0.81
C ILE A 150 -7.85 6.54 -0.44
N ASN A 151 -7.91 7.37 -1.48
CA ASN A 151 -8.44 6.99 -2.78
C ASN A 151 -7.43 6.17 -3.60
N GLY A 152 -7.79 5.71 -4.78
CA GLY A 152 -6.94 4.88 -5.62
C GLY A 152 -5.59 5.53 -5.96
N GLU A 153 -5.56 6.85 -6.17
CA GLU A 153 -4.31 7.60 -6.40
C GLU A 153 -3.47 7.68 -5.12
N GLY A 154 -4.11 7.88 -3.98
CA GLY A 154 -3.46 7.88 -2.67
C GLY A 154 -2.80 6.54 -2.35
N VAL A 155 -3.46 5.42 -2.65
CA VAL A 155 -2.86 4.07 -2.52
C VAL A 155 -1.62 3.94 -3.40
N VAL A 156 -1.70 4.31 -4.68
CA VAL A 156 -0.56 4.27 -5.60
C VAL A 156 0.58 5.14 -5.12
N LYS A 157 0.30 6.37 -4.67
CA LYS A 157 1.31 7.31 -4.15
C LYS A 157 2.07 6.70 -2.96
N ARG A 158 1.36 6.09 -2.00
CA ARG A 158 1.97 5.42 -0.84
C ARG A 158 2.83 4.23 -1.25
N ILE A 159 2.33 3.38 -2.16
CA ILE A 159 3.12 2.27 -2.73
C ILE A 159 4.43 2.80 -3.33
N LEU A 160 4.37 3.84 -4.16
CA LEU A 160 5.55 4.42 -4.80
C LEU A 160 6.57 4.99 -3.79
N GLN A 161 6.11 5.51 -2.65
CA GLN A 161 6.98 5.98 -1.57
C GLN A 161 7.73 4.84 -0.86
N LEU A 162 7.06 3.70 -0.67
CA LEU A 162 7.63 2.53 0.02
C LEU A 162 8.64 1.73 -0.82
N ILE A 163 8.55 1.81 -2.14
CA ILE A 163 9.40 1.03 -3.07
C ILE A 163 10.54 1.85 -3.68
N LYS A 164 10.67 3.11 -3.27
CA LYS A 164 11.86 3.92 -3.57
C LYS A 164 13.05 3.42 -2.79
#